data_5d42d0891d45201ef97d0e8a50d60a8b
#
_entry.id   5d42d0891d45201ef97d0e8a50d60a8b
#
_cell.length_a   1.000
_cell.length_b   1.000
_cell.length_c   1.000
_cell.angle_alpha   90.00
_cell.angle_beta   90.00
_cell.angle_gamma   90.00
#
_symmetry.space_group_name_H-M   'P 1'
#
loop_
_entity.id
_entity.type
_entity.pdbx_description
1 polymer ?
#
loop_
_entity_poly.entity_id
_entity_poly.type
_entity_poly.pdbx_seq_one_letter_code
_entity_poly.pdbx_strand_id
1 'polypeptide(L)'
;MAIGLKAPSYYVQGEGELDKLGKYVKKIGNTFLVLGSPNNKKRVGDRIEAALSSADKKMVYCEFGGECSKKAIADAIEIAQANNCDAIIGLGGGKALDTAKAVGINMGGLPTVIIPT
;
A
#
# COMPACT_ATOMS: atom_id res chain seq x y z
N MET A 1 -10.80 -13.42 20.48
CA MET A 1 -10.47 -14.18 19.57
C MET A 1 -9.92 -13.56 18.41
N ALA A 2 -9.10 -14.18 17.83
CA ALA A 2 -8.36 -13.64 16.74
C ALA A 2 -9.12 -13.63 15.41
N ILE A 3 -10.36 -13.92 15.49
CA ILE A 3 -11.18 -13.96 14.34
C ILE A 3 -11.31 -12.56 13.81
N GLY A 4 -11.15 -12.39 12.56
CA GLY A 4 -11.28 -11.07 11.99
C GLY A 4 -10.00 -10.28 11.86
N LEU A 5 -8.86 -10.91 12.13
CA LEU A 5 -7.59 -10.25 11.85
C LEU A 5 -7.30 -10.23 10.36
N LYS A 6 -8.33 -10.14 9.53
CA LYS A 6 -8.14 -9.93 8.11
C LYS A 6 -8.05 -8.46 7.86
N ALA A 7 -7.04 -8.06 7.08
CA ALA A 7 -6.95 -6.69 6.63
C ALA A 7 -8.02 -6.44 5.58
N PRO A 8 -8.84 -5.39 5.70
CA PRO A 8 -9.77 -5.05 4.64
C PRO A 8 -9.00 -4.75 3.36
N SER A 9 -9.46 -5.27 2.23
CA SER A 9 -8.81 -5.06 0.94
C SER A 9 -9.73 -4.30 0.00
N TYR A 10 -9.18 -3.28 -0.66
CA TYR A 10 -9.89 -2.45 -1.60
C TYR A 10 -9.16 -2.50 -2.93
N TYR A 11 -9.86 -2.83 -4.00
CA TYR A 11 -9.25 -2.99 -5.32
C TYR A 11 -9.49 -1.78 -6.19
N VAL A 12 -8.42 -1.23 -6.75
CA VAL A 12 -8.47 -0.12 -7.69
C VAL A 12 -7.83 -0.62 -8.97
N GLN A 13 -8.62 -0.76 -10.04
CA GLN A 13 -8.14 -1.31 -11.29
C GLN A 13 -7.93 -0.23 -12.33
N GLY A 14 -6.82 -0.38 -13.06
CA GLY A 14 -6.50 0.49 -14.17
C GLY A 14 -5.81 1.78 -13.74
N GLU A 15 -4.83 2.19 -14.54
CA GLU A 15 -4.05 3.40 -14.23
C GLU A 15 -4.90 4.68 -14.27
N GLY A 16 -5.98 4.69 -15.07
CA GLY A 16 -6.88 5.83 -15.10
C GLY A 16 -7.58 6.09 -13.77
N GLU A 17 -7.72 5.06 -12.93
CA GLU A 17 -8.34 5.22 -11.62
C GLU A 17 -7.41 5.85 -10.60
N LEU A 18 -6.11 5.93 -10.88
CA LEU A 18 -5.14 6.54 -9.95
C LEU A 18 -5.47 7.99 -9.65
N ASP A 19 -6.01 8.71 -10.60
CA ASP A 19 -6.37 10.12 -10.41
C ASP A 19 -7.56 10.27 -9.45
N LYS A 20 -8.34 9.20 -9.28
CA LYS A 20 -9.48 9.18 -8.37
C LYS A 20 -9.13 8.59 -7.01
N LEU A 21 -7.88 8.19 -6.83
CA LEU A 21 -7.45 7.50 -5.61
C LEU A 21 -7.76 8.31 -4.35
N GLY A 22 -7.61 9.63 -4.41
CA GLY A 22 -7.91 10.50 -3.28
C GLY A 22 -9.33 10.35 -2.74
N LYS A 23 -10.29 10.09 -3.63
CA LYS A 23 -11.68 9.86 -3.20
C LYS A 23 -11.83 8.54 -2.47
N TYR A 24 -11.15 7.50 -2.97
CA TYR A 24 -11.27 6.17 -2.40
C TYR A 24 -10.63 6.07 -1.02
N VAL A 25 -9.54 6.80 -0.79
CA VAL A 25 -8.75 6.66 0.44
C VAL A 25 -9.20 7.56 1.58
N LYS A 26 -10.15 8.45 1.37
CA LYS A 26 -10.56 9.42 2.40
C LYS A 26 -10.87 8.81 3.75
N LYS A 27 -11.54 7.66 3.76
CA LYS A 27 -11.96 6.99 4.98
C LYS A 27 -11.12 5.76 5.31
N ILE A 28 -10.03 5.53 4.57
CA ILE A 28 -9.23 4.32 4.75
C ILE A 28 -8.08 4.55 5.72
N GLY A 29 -7.40 5.66 5.61
CA GLY A 29 -6.27 5.97 6.47
C GLY A 29 -5.71 7.35 6.20
N ASN A 30 -4.61 7.69 6.87
CA ASN A 30 -3.98 9.00 6.75
C ASN A 30 -2.56 8.94 6.20
N THR A 31 -1.80 7.90 6.55
CA THR A 31 -0.44 7.72 6.07
C THR A 31 -0.33 6.35 5.44
N PHE A 32 -0.04 6.32 4.16
CA PHE A 32 -0.05 5.09 3.36
C PHE A 32 1.35 4.62 3.07
N LEU A 33 1.64 3.37 3.39
CA LEU A 33 2.84 2.71 2.91
C LEU A 33 2.53 2.18 1.52
N VAL A 34 3.19 2.72 0.50
CA VAL A 34 3.03 2.24 -0.87
C VAL A 34 4.15 1.26 -1.16
N LEU A 35 3.80 -0.01 -1.35
CA LEU A 35 4.75 -1.06 -1.64
C LEU A 35 4.70 -1.40 -3.12
N GLY A 36 5.80 -1.16 -3.83
CA GLY A 36 5.89 -1.41 -5.25
C GLY A 36 7.34 -1.42 -5.72
N SER A 37 7.57 -1.82 -6.97
CA SER A 37 8.91 -1.88 -7.52
C SER A 37 9.50 -0.49 -7.71
N PRO A 38 10.85 -0.37 -7.80
CA PRO A 38 11.47 0.91 -8.18
C PRO A 38 10.97 1.43 -9.52
N ASN A 39 10.69 0.53 -10.47
CA ASN A 39 10.19 0.93 -11.78
C ASN A 39 8.78 1.52 -11.69
N ASN A 40 7.91 0.93 -10.89
CA ASN A 40 6.57 1.46 -10.67
C ASN A 40 6.60 2.80 -9.94
N LYS A 41 7.58 3.00 -9.06
CA LYS A 41 7.78 4.29 -8.40
C LYS A 41 8.04 5.39 -9.44
N LYS A 42 8.92 5.10 -10.40
CA LYS A 42 9.24 6.05 -11.47
C LYS A 42 8.03 6.31 -12.37
N ARG A 43 7.27 5.28 -12.66
CA ARG A 43 6.18 5.34 -13.62
C ARG A 43 4.93 6.01 -13.08
N VAL A 44 4.53 5.69 -11.85
CA VAL A 44 3.26 6.17 -11.29
C VAL A 44 3.36 6.72 -9.88
N GLY A 45 4.54 6.69 -9.26
CA GLY A 45 4.70 7.14 -7.88
C GLY A 45 4.24 8.58 -7.66
N ASP A 46 4.61 9.49 -8.56
CA ASP A 46 4.22 10.88 -8.44
C ASP A 46 2.71 11.08 -8.55
N ARG A 47 2.05 10.29 -9.39
CA ARG A 47 0.59 10.35 -9.55
C ARG A 47 -0.10 9.88 -8.26
N ILE A 48 0.42 8.83 -7.65
CA ILE A 48 -0.14 8.32 -6.39
C ILE A 48 0.08 9.35 -5.29
N GLU A 49 1.28 9.91 -5.19
CA GLU A 49 1.58 10.92 -4.20
C GLU A 49 0.70 12.15 -4.36
N ALA A 50 0.53 12.62 -5.58
CA ALA A 50 -0.34 13.77 -5.86
C ALA A 50 -1.79 13.48 -5.47
N ALA A 51 -2.28 12.28 -5.79
CA ALA A 51 -3.64 11.90 -5.45
C ALA A 51 -3.85 11.83 -3.93
N LEU A 52 -2.88 11.28 -3.21
CA LEU A 52 -2.95 11.23 -1.75
C LEU A 52 -2.86 12.62 -1.14
N SER A 53 -1.96 13.46 -1.63
CA SER A 53 -1.81 14.83 -1.14
C SER A 53 -3.07 15.66 -1.36
N SER A 54 -3.78 15.43 -2.46
CA SER A 54 -5.03 16.15 -2.73
C SER A 54 -6.11 15.81 -1.73
N ALA A 55 -5.98 14.70 -1.02
CA ALA A 55 -6.91 14.27 0.03
C ALA A 55 -6.32 14.48 1.43
N ASP A 56 -5.24 15.26 1.55
CA ASP A 56 -4.50 15.49 2.80
C ASP A 56 -3.96 14.21 3.41
N LYS A 57 -3.54 13.27 2.56
CA LYS A 57 -2.91 12.02 2.98
C LYS A 57 -1.42 12.07 2.70
N LYS A 58 -0.66 11.23 3.40
CA LYS A 58 0.79 11.11 3.23
C LYS A 58 1.17 9.80 2.59
N MET A 59 2.26 9.81 1.83
CA MET A 59 2.80 8.61 1.20
C MET A 59 4.20 8.32 1.72
N VAL A 60 4.43 7.05 2.03
CA VAL A 60 5.78 6.53 2.31
C VAL A 60 5.99 5.39 1.32
N TYR A 61 6.94 5.54 0.40
CA TYR A 61 7.17 4.51 -0.61
C TYR A 61 8.19 3.48 -0.11
N CYS A 62 7.81 2.22 -0.18
CA CYS A 62 8.67 1.09 0.16
C CYS A 62 8.97 0.33 -1.12
N GLU A 63 10.23 0.33 -1.54
CA GLU A 63 10.62 -0.36 -2.76
C GLU A 63 10.62 -1.86 -2.55
N PHE A 64 9.90 -2.56 -3.41
CA PHE A 64 9.76 -4.00 -3.34
C PHE A 64 10.81 -4.66 -4.23
N GLY A 65 11.54 -5.62 -3.65
CA GLY A 65 12.66 -6.28 -4.34
C GLY A 65 12.29 -7.43 -5.25
N GLY A 66 11.01 -7.74 -5.40
CA GLY A 66 10.56 -8.76 -6.35
C GLY A 66 10.16 -10.10 -5.73
N GLU A 67 10.48 -10.36 -4.47
CA GLU A 67 10.14 -11.61 -3.83
C GLU A 67 9.34 -11.39 -2.55
N CYS A 68 8.20 -12.11 -2.46
CA CYS A 68 7.42 -12.12 -1.23
C CYS A 68 8.10 -13.05 -0.23
N SER A 69 8.82 -12.49 0.71
CA SER A 69 9.58 -13.24 1.71
C SER A 69 9.29 -12.71 3.10
N LYS A 70 9.63 -13.49 4.11
CA LYS A 70 9.50 -13.04 5.50
C LYS A 70 10.32 -11.78 5.74
N LYS A 71 11.51 -11.70 5.12
CA LYS A 71 12.37 -10.53 5.24
C LYS A 71 11.73 -9.31 4.59
N ALA A 72 11.18 -9.45 3.38
CA ALA A 72 10.52 -8.33 2.70
C ALA A 72 9.34 -7.82 3.50
N ILE A 73 8.55 -8.72 4.08
CA ILE A 73 7.41 -8.34 4.91
C ILE A 73 7.89 -7.62 6.17
N ALA A 74 8.91 -8.16 6.85
CA ALA A 74 9.44 -7.56 8.06
C ALA A 74 10.03 -6.17 7.81
N ASP A 75 10.78 -6.02 6.72
CA ASP A 75 11.38 -4.73 6.34
C ASP A 75 10.30 -3.69 6.07
N ALA A 76 9.24 -4.08 5.36
CA ALA A 76 8.13 -3.18 5.07
C ALA A 76 7.38 -2.76 6.35
N ILE A 77 7.17 -3.70 7.27
CA ILE A 77 6.53 -3.41 8.55
C ILE A 77 7.38 -2.41 9.35
N GLU A 78 8.69 -2.59 9.36
CA GLU A 78 9.58 -1.69 10.06
C GLU A 78 9.48 -0.26 9.52
N ILE A 79 9.46 -0.11 8.20
CA ILE A 79 9.29 1.20 7.55
C ILE A 79 7.93 1.79 7.91
N ALA A 80 6.89 0.98 7.84
CA ALA A 80 5.54 1.42 8.15
C ALA A 80 5.40 1.90 9.60
N GLN A 81 5.98 1.15 10.53
CA GLN A 81 5.95 1.52 11.95
C GLN A 81 6.75 2.80 12.22
N ALA A 82 7.93 2.92 11.61
CA ALA A 82 8.77 4.10 11.79
C ALA A 82 8.10 5.37 11.29
N ASN A 83 7.17 5.25 10.35
CA ASN A 83 6.48 6.40 9.75
C ASN A 83 5.02 6.51 10.18
N ASN A 84 4.60 5.71 11.14
CA ASN A 84 3.23 5.70 11.65
C ASN A 84 2.18 5.47 10.57
N CYS A 85 2.47 4.58 9.63
CA CYS A 85 1.53 4.25 8.57
C CYS A 85 0.32 3.51 9.14
N ASP A 86 -0.87 3.89 8.72
CA ASP A 86 -2.11 3.27 9.16
C ASP A 86 -2.88 2.59 8.03
N ALA A 87 -2.31 2.57 6.83
CA ALA A 87 -2.88 1.88 5.69
C ALA A 87 -1.77 1.50 4.71
N ILE A 88 -2.07 0.53 3.85
CA ILE A 88 -1.10 0.00 2.89
C ILE A 88 -1.65 0.13 1.48
N ILE A 89 -0.80 0.45 0.52
CA ILE A 89 -1.13 0.37 -0.91
C ILE A 89 -0.15 -0.61 -1.53
N GLY A 90 -0.67 -1.67 -2.14
CA GLY A 90 0.13 -2.62 -2.91
C GLY A 90 0.02 -2.27 -4.40
N LEU A 91 1.16 -2.08 -5.06
CA LEU A 91 1.23 -1.63 -6.44
C LEU A 91 2.07 -2.60 -7.26
N GLY A 92 1.48 -3.27 -8.23
CA GLY A 92 2.24 -4.15 -9.10
C GLY A 92 1.56 -5.46 -9.42
N GLY A 93 2.37 -6.51 -9.57
CA GLY A 93 1.91 -7.85 -9.85
C GLY A 93 1.67 -8.67 -8.60
N GLY A 94 1.40 -9.97 -8.80
CA GLY A 94 0.98 -10.86 -7.71
C GLY A 94 1.88 -10.85 -6.48
N LYS A 95 3.20 -10.90 -6.67
CA LYS A 95 4.14 -10.95 -5.54
C LYS A 95 4.11 -9.67 -4.70
N ALA A 96 4.04 -8.51 -5.36
CA ALA A 96 3.95 -7.24 -4.66
C ALA A 96 2.63 -7.12 -3.91
N LEU A 97 1.53 -7.53 -4.54
CA LEU A 97 0.21 -7.47 -3.94
C LEU A 97 0.09 -8.41 -2.74
N ASP A 98 0.64 -9.63 -2.87
CA ASP A 98 0.65 -10.59 -1.76
C ASP A 98 1.48 -10.07 -0.57
N THR A 99 2.61 -9.44 -0.86
CA THR A 99 3.45 -8.85 0.19
C THR A 99 2.71 -7.73 0.91
N ALA A 100 2.04 -6.86 0.15
CA ALA A 100 1.27 -5.77 0.74
C ALA A 100 0.15 -6.29 1.65
N LYS A 101 -0.57 -7.32 1.22
CA LYS A 101 -1.61 -7.95 2.04
C LYS A 101 -1.03 -8.53 3.33
N ALA A 102 0.12 -9.21 3.22
CA ALA A 102 0.77 -9.80 4.39
C ALA A 102 1.22 -8.73 5.38
N VAL A 103 1.73 -7.61 4.89
CA VAL A 103 2.10 -6.47 5.75
C VAL A 103 0.88 -5.97 6.51
N GLY A 104 -0.23 -5.74 5.81
CA GLY A 104 -1.45 -5.27 6.45
C GLY A 104 -1.96 -6.22 7.52
N ILE A 105 -1.99 -7.51 7.22
CA ILE A 105 -2.43 -8.53 8.17
C ILE A 105 -1.53 -8.57 9.39
N ASN A 106 -0.21 -8.53 9.19
CA ASN A 106 0.75 -8.62 10.29
C ASN A 106 0.85 -7.35 11.12
N MET A 107 0.26 -6.26 10.67
CA MET A 107 0.18 -5.02 11.42
C MET A 107 -1.18 -4.83 12.11
N GLY A 108 -1.85 -5.94 12.44
CA GLY A 108 -3.12 -5.88 13.16
C GLY A 108 -4.33 -5.68 12.28
N GLY A 109 -4.20 -5.95 10.99
CA GLY A 109 -5.33 -5.83 10.06
C GLY A 109 -5.50 -4.44 9.45
N LEU A 110 -4.39 -3.79 9.09
CA LEU A 110 -4.47 -2.49 8.43
C LEU A 110 -5.15 -2.61 7.06
N PRO A 111 -5.99 -1.64 6.70
CA PRO A 111 -6.62 -1.66 5.39
C PRO A 111 -5.58 -1.58 4.27
N THR A 112 -5.81 -2.34 3.21
CA THR A 112 -4.87 -2.47 2.11
C THR A 112 -5.56 -2.18 0.79
N VAL A 113 -5.05 -1.21 0.06
CA VAL A 113 -5.54 -0.87 -1.28
C VAL A 113 -4.67 -1.63 -2.30
N ILE A 114 -5.30 -2.36 -3.19
CA ILE A 114 -4.64 -3.21 -4.17
C ILE A 114 -4.75 -2.58 -5.54
N ILE A 115 -3.61 -2.25 -6.13
CA ILE A 115 -3.55 -1.63 -7.46
C ILE A 115 -2.73 -2.52 -8.39
N PRO A 116 -3.38 -3.43 -9.12
CA PRO A 116 -2.68 -4.27 -10.10
C PRO A 116 -2.16 -3.43 -11.26
N THR A 117 -0.98 -3.78 -11.74
CA THR A 117 -0.38 -3.13 -12.91
C THR A 117 -0.09 -4.11 -14.03
#